data_12b3184e92c124cb294b3e9010d68781
#
_entry.id   12b3184e92c124cb294b3e9010d68781
#
_cell.length_a   1.000
_cell.length_b   1.000
_cell.length_c   1.000
_cell.angle_alpha   90.00
_cell.angle_beta   90.00
_cell.angle_gamma   90.00
#
_symmetry.space_group_name_H-M   'P 1'
#
loop_
_entity.id
_entity.type
_entity.pdbx_description
1 polymer ?
#
loop_
_entity_poly.entity_id
_entity_poly.type
_entity_poly.pdbx_seq_one_letter_code
_entity_poly.pdbx_strand_id
1 'polypeptide(L)'
;NEQSRLAWDQSRSFSKKCYIVEKPPGTKSDNAVSGYADEHEHELPSNDILEKGFNNFTLVDIHIASIEWLYLHRDGHRRAFFTFDSNTLINKTWLTP
;
A
#
# COMPACT_ATOMS: atom_id res chain seq x y z
N ASN A 1 -3.60 -5.58 15.90
CA ASN A 1 -3.31 -6.96 16.25
C ASN A 1 -1.83 -7.30 15.99
N GLU A 2 -1.44 -8.51 16.27
CA GLU A 2 -0.05 -8.97 16.14
C GLU A 2 0.47 -8.87 14.70
N GLN A 3 -0.32 -9.23 13.71
CA GLN A 3 0.07 -9.14 12.30
C GLN A 3 0.24 -7.68 11.85
N SER A 4 -0.65 -6.80 12.26
CA SER A 4 -0.53 -5.37 11.98
C SER A 4 0.72 -4.79 12.64
N ARG A 5 1.03 -5.21 13.87
CA ARG A 5 2.23 -4.78 14.58
C ARG A 5 3.49 -5.22 13.85
N LEU A 6 3.55 -6.48 13.44
CA LEU A 6 4.69 -7.01 12.70
C LEU A 6 4.89 -6.28 11.37
N ALA A 7 3.83 -6.07 10.61
CA ALA A 7 3.89 -5.35 9.33
C ALA A 7 4.36 -3.91 9.53
N TRP A 8 3.89 -3.24 10.59
CA TRP A 8 4.34 -1.91 10.94
C TRP A 8 5.84 -1.88 11.27
N ASP A 9 6.29 -2.79 12.13
CA ASP A 9 7.69 -2.84 12.56
C ASP A 9 8.65 -3.08 11.38
N GLN A 10 8.21 -3.87 10.39
CA GLN A 10 8.98 -4.15 9.17
C GLN A 10 8.93 -3.00 8.15
N SER A 11 8.04 -2.04 8.32
CA SER A 11 7.93 -0.90 7.40
C SER A 11 9.10 0.06 7.54
N ARG A 12 9.48 0.69 6.44
CA ARG A 12 10.54 1.70 6.43
C ARG A 12 10.08 2.98 7.13
N SER A 13 11.02 3.71 7.73
CA SER A 13 10.72 4.94 8.44
C SER A 13 9.99 5.99 7.59
N PHE A 14 10.38 6.17 6.33
CA PHE A 14 9.68 7.10 5.44
C PHE A 14 8.25 6.65 5.14
N SER A 15 7.99 5.35 5.09
CA SER A 15 6.63 4.84 4.93
C SER A 15 5.79 5.11 6.18
N LYS A 16 6.37 4.95 7.36
CA LYS A 16 5.71 5.24 8.63
C LYS A 16 5.33 6.72 8.76
N LYS A 17 6.16 7.62 8.21
CA LYS A 17 5.90 9.06 8.24
C LYS A 17 4.54 9.43 7.66
N CYS A 18 4.07 8.72 6.64
CA CYS A 18 2.76 9.00 6.02
C CYS A 18 1.59 8.93 7.01
N TYR A 19 1.75 8.25 8.13
CA TYR A 19 0.69 8.01 9.10
C TYR A 19 0.69 9.01 10.27
N ILE A 20 1.57 10.02 10.27
CA ILE A 20 1.62 11.05 11.32
C ILE A 20 1.12 12.41 10.86
N VAL A 21 0.39 12.48 9.75
CA VAL A 21 -0.29 13.72 9.32
C VAL A 21 -1.26 14.19 10.41
N GLU A 22 -1.36 15.51 10.61
CA GLU A 22 -2.15 16.07 11.71
C GLU A 22 -3.65 15.99 11.45
N LYS A 23 -4.07 16.05 10.18
CA LYS A 23 -5.49 16.09 9.82
C LYS A 23 -5.89 14.86 9.02
N PRO A 24 -7.16 14.41 9.16
CA PRO A 24 -7.65 13.30 8.35
C PRO A 24 -7.51 13.55 6.85
N PRO A 25 -7.26 12.50 6.05
CA PRO A 25 -7.24 12.61 4.58
C PRO A 25 -8.54 13.24 4.06
N GLY A 26 -8.41 14.09 3.07
CA GLY A 26 -9.56 14.78 2.47
C GLY A 26 -9.99 16.06 3.20
N THR A 27 -9.32 16.46 4.27
CA THR A 27 -9.56 17.74 4.93
C THR A 27 -9.30 18.87 3.93
N LYS A 28 -10.26 19.79 3.81
CA LYS A 28 -10.13 20.93 2.89
C LYS A 28 -9.09 21.93 3.39
N SER A 29 -8.37 22.54 2.45
CA SER A 29 -7.41 23.61 2.73
C SER A 29 -7.44 24.63 1.62
N ASP A 30 -7.21 25.90 1.96
CA ASP A 30 -7.14 26.98 0.98
C ASP A 30 -5.82 27.00 0.21
N ASN A 31 -4.79 26.36 0.74
CA ASN A 31 -3.47 26.29 0.14
C ASN A 31 -3.01 24.84 -0.01
N ALA A 32 -2.01 24.62 -0.88
CA ALA A 32 -1.35 23.32 -0.97
C ALA A 32 -0.61 23.02 0.33
N VAL A 33 -0.93 21.89 0.95
CA VAL A 33 -0.34 21.47 2.23
C VAL A 33 0.06 20.00 2.17
N SER A 34 1.10 19.64 2.93
CA SER A 34 1.50 18.23 3.10
C SER A 34 0.65 17.50 4.16
N GLY A 35 0.06 18.26 5.08
CA GLY A 35 -0.66 17.72 6.23
C GLY A 35 0.24 17.43 7.43
N TYR A 36 1.55 17.51 7.29
CA TYR A 36 2.48 17.37 8.41
C TYR A 36 2.54 18.64 9.27
N ALA A 37 2.93 18.49 10.54
CA ALA A 37 3.38 19.61 11.33
C ALA A 37 4.61 20.25 10.65
N ASP A 38 4.78 21.57 10.77
CA ASP A 38 5.85 22.30 10.10
C ASP A 38 7.24 21.73 10.41
N GLU A 39 7.49 21.32 11.66
CA GLU A 39 8.76 20.72 12.07
C GLU A 39 9.06 19.37 11.42
N HIS A 40 8.05 18.70 10.86
CA HIS A 40 8.21 17.37 10.24
C HIS A 40 8.16 17.39 8.71
N GLU A 41 7.91 18.54 8.10
CA GLU A 41 7.67 18.61 6.65
C GLU A 41 8.89 18.16 5.83
N HIS A 42 10.08 18.57 6.22
CA HIS A 42 11.33 18.32 5.49
C HIS A 42 12.28 17.33 6.18
N GLU A 43 11.90 16.80 7.33
CA GLU A 43 12.74 15.92 8.11
C GLU A 43 12.04 14.60 8.41
N LEU A 44 12.85 13.56 8.64
CA LEU A 44 12.36 12.30 9.16
C LEU A 44 12.28 12.42 10.70
N PRO A 45 11.08 12.33 11.29
CA PRO A 45 10.94 12.39 12.74
C PRO A 45 11.63 11.23 13.46
N SER A 46 11.83 11.38 14.77
CA SER A 46 12.32 10.30 15.61
C SER A 46 11.39 9.09 15.61
N ASN A 47 11.90 7.92 15.99
CA ASN A 47 11.11 6.71 16.07
C ASN A 47 9.92 6.85 17.02
N ASP A 48 10.06 7.58 18.11
CA ASP A 48 8.96 7.81 19.07
C ASP A 48 7.80 8.57 18.44
N ILE A 49 8.11 9.55 17.59
CA ILE A 49 7.08 10.31 16.86
C ILE A 49 6.45 9.44 15.77
N LEU A 50 7.27 8.72 15.02
CA LEU A 50 6.76 7.82 13.95
C LEU A 50 5.84 6.75 14.53
N GLU A 51 6.14 6.23 15.71
CA GLU A 51 5.32 5.19 16.38
C GLU A 51 3.88 5.64 16.62
N LYS A 52 3.64 6.92 16.79
CA LYS A 52 2.28 7.45 16.93
C LYS A 52 1.42 7.16 15.69
N GLY A 53 2.06 7.02 14.54
CA GLY A 53 1.37 6.69 13.28
C GLY A 53 0.78 5.29 13.26
N PHE A 54 1.23 4.38 14.13
CA PHE A 54 0.66 3.03 14.20
C PHE A 54 -0.86 3.04 14.45
N ASN A 55 -1.37 4.01 15.17
CA ASN A 55 -2.80 4.15 15.42
C ASN A 55 -3.62 4.42 14.15
N ASN A 56 -2.97 4.92 13.11
CA ASN A 56 -3.60 5.22 11.81
C ASN A 56 -3.28 4.16 10.75
N PHE A 57 -2.49 3.15 11.11
CA PHE A 57 -2.07 2.09 10.19
C PHE A 57 -3.10 0.98 10.13
N THR A 58 -3.41 0.53 8.92
CA THR A 58 -4.29 -0.60 8.67
C THR A 58 -3.60 -1.58 7.75
N LEU A 59 -3.54 -2.83 8.16
CA LEU A 59 -3.10 -3.94 7.31
C LEU A 59 -4.32 -4.53 6.60
N VAL A 60 -4.24 -4.59 5.27
CA VAL A 60 -5.28 -5.23 4.45
C VAL A 60 -4.68 -6.51 3.87
N ASP A 61 -5.28 -7.63 4.19
CA ASP A 61 -4.90 -8.95 3.68
C ASP A 61 -5.95 -9.39 2.65
N ILE A 62 -5.50 -9.61 1.42
CA ILE A 62 -6.39 -9.95 0.31
C ILE A 62 -6.04 -11.35 -0.19
N HIS A 63 -7.00 -12.27 -0.11
CA HIS A 63 -6.88 -13.61 -0.68
C HIS A 63 -7.31 -13.57 -2.15
N ILE A 64 -6.39 -13.95 -3.03
CA ILE A 64 -6.61 -13.88 -4.48
C ILE A 64 -7.04 -15.26 -4.96
N ALA A 65 -8.23 -15.34 -5.59
CA ALA A 65 -8.73 -16.55 -6.22
C ALA A 65 -8.29 -16.66 -7.70
N SER A 66 -8.16 -15.51 -8.37
CA SER A 66 -7.72 -15.46 -9.78
C SER A 66 -7.01 -14.16 -10.10
N ILE A 67 -6.16 -14.21 -11.11
CA ILE A 67 -5.50 -13.04 -11.69
C ILE A 67 -5.62 -13.11 -13.20
N GLU A 68 -6.05 -12.02 -13.83
CA GLU A 68 -5.86 -11.80 -15.27
C GLU A 68 -4.68 -10.87 -15.48
N TRP A 69 -3.81 -11.25 -16.41
CA TRP A 69 -2.66 -10.45 -16.81
C TRP A 69 -2.86 -10.04 -18.28
N LEU A 70 -2.72 -8.74 -18.55
CA LEU A 70 -2.82 -8.18 -19.88
C LEU A 70 -1.56 -7.37 -20.19
N TYR A 71 -0.80 -7.81 -21.19
CA TYR A 71 0.34 -7.09 -21.72
C TYR A 71 -0.08 -6.34 -22.98
N LEU A 72 0.04 -5.02 -22.95
CA LEU A 72 -0.30 -4.16 -24.09
C LEU A 72 0.93 -3.95 -24.96
N HIS A 73 0.84 -4.40 -26.21
CA HIS A 73 1.92 -4.25 -27.17
C HIS A 73 1.37 -3.87 -28.54
N ARG A 74 2.11 -3.01 -29.26
CA ARG A 74 1.68 -2.51 -30.57
C ARG A 74 1.54 -3.62 -31.63
N ASP A 75 2.31 -4.71 -31.51
CA ASP A 75 2.29 -5.84 -32.45
C ASP A 75 1.30 -6.91 -32.04
N GLY A 76 0.45 -6.63 -31.06
CA GLY A 76 -0.57 -7.54 -30.53
C GLY A 76 -0.42 -7.73 -29.03
N HIS A 77 -1.57 -7.69 -28.36
CA HIS A 77 -1.60 -7.87 -26.90
C HIS A 77 -1.43 -9.34 -26.54
N ARG A 78 -1.10 -9.60 -25.28
CA ARG A 78 -1.07 -10.94 -24.70
C ARG A 78 -1.89 -10.95 -23.43
N ARG A 79 -2.67 -12.00 -23.21
CA ARG A 79 -3.54 -12.13 -22.06
C ARG A 79 -3.37 -13.49 -21.43
N ALA A 80 -3.25 -13.55 -20.11
CA ALA A 80 -3.14 -14.80 -19.38
C ALA A 80 -4.09 -14.79 -18.18
N PHE A 81 -4.53 -15.97 -17.79
CA PHE A 81 -5.42 -16.18 -16.66
C PHE A 81 -4.83 -17.23 -15.73
N PHE A 82 -4.85 -16.91 -14.43
CA PHE A 82 -4.30 -17.74 -13.37
C PHE A 82 -5.37 -17.97 -12.30
N THR A 83 -5.50 -19.20 -11.84
CA THR A 83 -6.35 -19.51 -10.69
C THR A 83 -5.54 -20.08 -9.54
N PHE A 84 -5.96 -19.77 -8.33
CA PHE A 84 -5.29 -20.15 -7.10
C PHE A 84 -6.26 -20.82 -6.14
N ASP A 85 -5.74 -21.75 -5.35
CA ASP A 85 -6.42 -22.31 -4.19
C ASP A 85 -5.45 -22.26 -3.00
N SER A 86 -5.87 -21.59 -1.92
CA SER A 86 -5.06 -21.42 -0.70
C SER A 86 -3.62 -20.96 -1.00
N ASN A 87 -3.48 -19.92 -1.84
CA ASN A 87 -2.20 -19.34 -2.28
C ASN A 87 -1.35 -20.25 -3.19
N THR A 88 -1.90 -21.36 -3.65
CA THR A 88 -1.23 -22.26 -4.59
C THR A 88 -1.79 -22.07 -5.99
N LEU A 89 -0.91 -21.88 -6.98
CA LEU A 89 -1.31 -21.82 -8.38
C LEU A 89 -1.81 -23.19 -8.81
N ILE A 90 -3.09 -23.28 -9.21
CA ILE A 90 -3.72 -24.55 -9.66
C ILE A 90 -3.92 -24.61 -11.16
N ASN A 91 -4.02 -23.48 -11.85
CA ASN A 91 -4.16 -23.45 -13.30
C ASN A 91 -3.60 -22.17 -13.88
N LYS A 92 -3.07 -22.27 -15.10
CA LYS A 92 -2.61 -21.12 -15.89
C LYS A 92 -2.94 -21.38 -17.35
N THR A 93 -3.43 -20.35 -18.05
CA THR A 93 -3.79 -20.46 -19.46
C THR A 93 -3.64 -19.13 -20.18
N TRP A 94 -3.30 -19.20 -21.47
CA TRP A 94 -3.37 -18.05 -22.36
C TRP A 94 -4.80 -17.81 -22.80
N LEU A 95 -5.18 -16.56 -22.90
CA LEU A 95 -6.46 -16.15 -23.47
C LEU A 95 -6.20 -15.24 -24.67
N THR A 96 -7.10 -15.26 -25.62
CA THR A 96 -7.09 -14.25 -26.69
C THR A 96 -7.43 -12.89 -26.08
N PRO A 97 -6.63 -11.86 -26.33
CA PRO A 97 -6.88 -10.54 -25.79
C PRO A 97 -8.23 -9.95 -26.21
#